data_5b6e4e8c381a2403f61b95dc68db8426
#
_entry.id   5b6e4e8c381a2403f61b95dc68db8426
#
_cell.length_a   1.000
_cell.length_b   1.000
_cell.length_c   1.000
_cell.angle_alpha   90.00
_cell.angle_beta   90.00
_cell.angle_gamma   90.00
#
_symmetry.space_group_name_H-M   'P 1'
#
loop_
_entity.id
_entity.type
_entity.pdbx_description
1 polymer ?
#
loop_
_entity_poly.entity_id
_entity_poly.type
_entity_poly.pdbx_seq_one_letter_code
_entity_poly.pdbx_strand_id
1 'polypeptide(L)'
;MMKIRVRGLRLPLEHNENDVLRAAAQRLGVELAHICAFTKVKQAVDARRQEVFLTYTLDIELADEVELPAGLFDSPEIVKAPPKEHPVLRRGDQILSTAPVIVGSGPAGLFCGLRLAREGYQPVIIEQGAHMDERIAAVESFWNQAKLDPWANPQFGEGGAGTFSDAKLTTRIGDQRVDHVLEVFIEHGAPEEIRYLKKPHIGTDIIRRVIKQIRQEIIDLGGEFYFHARLTDISINKMSLQSIVINDRVEIPCSVLVLAVGNSARAVYRLLKEREVQLIPKAFAVGLRVEHPQSWLDKAQYGKYAGHPRLGPADYHLTYQDKALGRSVYTFCMCPGGYVVGAASEPGQLVTNGMSYFARDSGVANSALVVTVSPDDWNGTILGGMELQQALEEKAFHMGGDTYQAPAQRLKDFMARRYNNTLADTLATYRPGITPADLWELLPHPLGKALEGGIKYWNRRMDGFIHDQAILTGVETRTSAPLRIERGTALHSVNVTNLYPCGEGAGYAGGIVSSAVDGLKVAEQIITRYALPEQIPLIKDDLVTRGRDLPRV
;
A
#
# COMPACT_ATOMS: atom_id res chain seq x y z
N MET A 1 -5.17 24.06 30.18
CA MET A 1 -3.86 23.35 30.15
C MET A 1 -3.15 23.58 28.83
N MET A 2 -1.90 24.03 28.89
CA MET A 2 -1.06 24.25 27.70
C MET A 2 -0.49 22.92 27.20
N LYS A 3 -0.61 22.65 25.89
CA LYS A 3 -0.04 21.48 25.28
C LYS A 3 1.15 21.84 24.40
N ILE A 4 2.33 21.31 24.73
CA ILE A 4 3.60 21.62 24.06
C ILE A 4 4.15 20.37 23.38
N ARG A 5 4.54 20.49 22.12
CA ARG A 5 5.22 19.44 21.36
C ARG A 5 6.72 19.57 21.51
N VAL A 6 7.35 18.54 22.06
CA VAL A 6 8.80 18.40 22.21
C VAL A 6 9.31 17.37 21.21
N ARG A 7 10.24 17.77 20.36
CA ARG A 7 10.79 16.95 19.27
C ARG A 7 12.24 16.56 19.58
N GLY A 8 12.70 15.47 18.94
CA GLY A 8 14.12 15.09 18.93
C GLY A 8 14.68 14.63 20.26
N LEU A 9 13.84 14.17 21.20
CA LEU A 9 14.33 13.49 22.40
C LEU A 9 15.01 12.21 22.00
N ARG A 10 16.29 12.02 22.36
CA ARG A 10 17.13 10.91 21.96
C ARG A 10 17.59 10.15 23.21
N LEU A 11 17.21 8.87 23.30
CA LEU A 11 17.53 8.01 24.45
C LEU A 11 18.23 6.71 24.00
N PRO A 12 19.14 6.15 24.82
CA PRO A 12 19.73 4.84 24.57
C PRO A 12 18.65 3.76 24.57
N LEU A 13 18.95 2.56 24.06
CA LEU A 13 17.96 1.48 24.01
C LEU A 13 17.48 1.03 25.40
N GLU A 14 18.34 1.11 26.41
CA GLU A 14 18.11 0.65 27.81
C GLU A 14 17.35 1.68 28.68
N HIS A 15 16.49 2.51 28.10
CA HIS A 15 15.70 3.48 28.88
C HIS A 15 14.30 2.92 29.23
N ASN A 16 13.69 3.49 30.24
CA ASN A 16 12.29 3.27 30.61
C ASN A 16 11.41 4.51 30.30
N GLU A 17 10.12 4.43 30.57
CA GLU A 17 9.19 5.52 30.27
C GLU A 17 9.44 6.78 31.13
N ASN A 18 9.87 6.60 32.39
CA ASN A 18 10.25 7.72 33.25
C ASN A 18 11.47 8.47 32.71
N ASP A 19 12.41 7.79 32.05
CA ASP A 19 13.57 8.45 31.43
C ASP A 19 13.13 9.31 30.23
N VAL A 20 12.10 8.88 29.50
CA VAL A 20 11.50 9.69 28.42
C VAL A 20 10.88 10.99 29.00
N LEU A 21 10.14 10.88 30.10
CA LEU A 21 9.55 12.03 30.79
C LEU A 21 10.60 12.97 31.38
N ARG A 22 11.64 12.42 32.02
CA ARG A 22 12.77 13.23 32.53
C ARG A 22 13.47 14.00 31.42
N ALA A 23 13.72 13.36 30.28
CA ALA A 23 14.31 14.02 29.12
C ALA A 23 13.42 15.16 28.58
N ALA A 24 12.10 14.95 28.59
CA ALA A 24 11.15 15.98 28.19
C ALA A 24 11.11 17.16 29.20
N ALA A 25 11.04 16.86 30.50
CA ALA A 25 11.07 17.89 31.57
C ALA A 25 12.35 18.72 31.50
N GLN A 26 13.51 18.07 31.38
CA GLN A 26 14.79 18.75 31.22
C GLN A 26 14.82 19.64 29.96
N ARG A 27 14.29 19.16 28.82
CA ARG A 27 14.24 19.93 27.57
C ARG A 27 13.32 21.15 27.68
N LEU A 28 12.24 21.06 28.47
CA LEU A 28 11.30 22.13 28.72
C LEU A 28 11.79 23.08 29.84
N GLY A 29 12.77 22.69 30.64
CA GLY A 29 13.23 23.47 31.82
C GLY A 29 12.20 23.51 32.95
N VAL A 30 11.42 22.43 33.12
CA VAL A 30 10.39 22.30 34.15
C VAL A 30 10.66 21.09 35.06
N GLU A 31 10.06 21.06 36.23
CA GLU A 31 10.08 19.88 37.09
C GLU A 31 9.18 18.77 36.55
N LEU A 32 9.54 17.50 36.79
CA LEU A 32 8.75 16.37 36.34
C LEU A 32 7.31 16.38 36.90
N ALA A 33 7.13 16.88 38.11
CA ALA A 33 5.83 17.04 38.80
C ALA A 33 4.85 17.98 38.06
N HIS A 34 5.36 18.86 37.22
CA HIS A 34 4.55 19.78 36.42
C HIS A 34 3.98 19.16 35.14
N ILE A 35 4.41 17.97 34.79
CA ILE A 35 3.87 17.21 33.63
C ILE A 35 2.64 16.46 34.09
N CYS A 36 1.45 16.92 33.66
CA CYS A 36 0.17 16.27 33.98
C CYS A 36 -0.10 15.04 33.11
N ALA A 37 0.24 15.14 31.82
CA ALA A 37 0.06 14.03 30.85
C ALA A 37 1.04 14.17 29.68
N PHE A 38 1.26 13.07 28.97
CA PHE A 38 2.00 13.09 27.72
C PHE A 38 1.41 12.12 26.70
N THR A 39 1.64 12.40 25.43
CA THR A 39 1.27 11.55 24.32
C THR A 39 2.47 11.34 23.41
N LYS A 40 2.79 10.09 23.07
CA LYS A 40 3.81 9.80 22.06
C LYS A 40 3.24 10.14 20.67
N VAL A 41 3.83 11.14 20.02
CA VAL A 41 3.47 11.56 18.66
C VAL A 41 4.30 10.82 17.62
N LYS A 42 5.57 10.53 17.97
CA LYS A 42 6.49 9.81 17.09
C LYS A 42 7.57 9.09 17.88
N GLN A 43 7.85 7.86 17.46
CA GLN A 43 9.01 7.07 17.88
C GLN A 43 9.73 6.55 16.65
N ALA A 44 11.07 6.66 16.63
CA ALA A 44 11.88 6.17 15.53
C ALA A 44 13.23 5.63 16.02
N VAL A 45 13.78 4.67 15.29
CA VAL A 45 15.15 4.18 15.50
C VAL A 45 16.12 5.11 14.77
N ASP A 46 17.14 5.57 15.47
CA ASP A 46 18.29 6.29 14.90
C ASP A 46 19.55 5.41 14.96
N ALA A 47 19.84 4.70 13.87
CA ALA A 47 20.98 3.83 13.68
C ALA A 47 21.99 4.40 12.65
N ARG A 48 22.04 5.72 12.47
CA ARG A 48 22.92 6.36 11.49
C ARG A 48 24.40 6.39 11.90
N ARG A 49 24.70 6.11 13.13
CA ARG A 49 26.06 6.09 13.71
C ARG A 49 26.30 4.75 14.39
N GLN A 50 27.47 4.56 14.96
CA GLN A 50 27.85 3.31 15.66
C GLN A 50 26.95 2.98 16.86
N GLU A 51 26.39 3.99 17.52
CA GLU A 51 25.43 3.83 18.61
C GLU A 51 24.00 3.99 18.10
N VAL A 52 23.12 3.09 18.55
CA VAL A 52 21.70 3.09 18.20
C VAL A 52 20.88 3.73 19.31
N PHE A 53 19.96 4.60 18.93
CA PHE A 53 19.07 5.32 19.86
C PHE A 53 17.62 5.20 19.41
N LEU A 54 16.71 5.35 20.38
CA LEU A 54 15.32 5.68 20.10
C LEU A 54 15.12 7.19 20.18
N THR A 55 14.41 7.74 19.21
CA THR A 55 14.09 9.16 19.15
C THR A 55 12.59 9.36 19.29
N TYR A 56 12.18 10.36 20.11
CA TYR A 56 10.80 10.63 20.41
C TYR A 56 10.39 12.04 20.01
N THR A 57 9.12 12.19 19.64
CA THR A 57 8.35 13.43 19.67
C THR A 57 7.18 13.21 20.60
N LEU A 58 7.01 14.09 21.58
CA LEU A 58 5.96 14.00 22.58
C LEU A 58 5.10 15.26 22.55
N ASP A 59 3.81 15.11 22.79
CA ASP A 59 2.94 16.20 23.22
C ASP A 59 2.82 16.13 24.75
N ILE A 60 3.25 17.18 25.44
CA ILE A 60 3.28 17.29 26.89
C ILE A 60 2.19 18.26 27.34
N GLU A 61 1.38 17.84 28.29
CA GLU A 61 0.41 18.68 28.97
C GLU A 61 0.98 19.14 30.31
N LEU A 62 1.10 20.47 30.51
CA LEU A 62 1.61 21.06 31.73
C LEU A 62 0.48 21.59 32.60
N ALA A 63 0.71 21.61 33.91
CA ALA A 63 -0.15 22.31 34.88
C ALA A 63 -0.28 23.79 34.53
N ASP A 64 -1.44 24.40 34.85
CA ASP A 64 -1.74 25.79 34.47
C ASP A 64 -0.83 26.83 35.13
N GLU A 65 -0.22 26.51 36.29
CA GLU A 65 0.60 27.43 37.10
C GLU A 65 2.09 27.40 36.71
N VAL A 66 2.49 26.69 35.66
CA VAL A 66 3.90 26.53 35.29
C VAL A 66 4.39 27.71 34.47
N GLU A 67 5.35 28.46 35.02
CA GLU A 67 6.09 29.47 34.28
C GLU A 67 7.14 28.78 33.36
N LEU A 68 7.03 29.05 32.07
CA LEU A 68 7.97 28.50 31.08
C LEU A 68 9.19 29.43 30.94
N PRO A 69 10.38 28.86 30.72
CA PRO A 69 11.58 29.65 30.47
C PRO A 69 11.40 30.63 29.31
N ALA A 70 11.91 31.84 29.45
CA ALA A 70 11.92 32.83 28.37
C ALA A 70 12.70 32.26 27.16
N GLY A 71 12.17 32.47 25.95
CA GLY A 71 12.79 31.95 24.71
C GLY A 71 12.62 30.43 24.45
N LEU A 72 11.81 29.71 25.23
CA LEU A 72 11.59 28.28 25.06
C LEU A 72 11.17 27.90 23.63
N PHE A 73 10.34 28.71 23.01
CA PHE A 73 9.82 28.51 21.66
C PHE A 73 10.74 29.04 20.54
N ASP A 74 11.91 29.55 20.85
CA ASP A 74 12.92 29.93 19.86
C ASP A 74 13.60 28.70 19.27
N SER A 75 13.50 27.57 19.96
CA SER A 75 13.97 26.28 19.46
C SER A 75 12.93 25.64 18.50
N PRO A 76 13.34 25.22 17.29
CA PRO A 76 12.44 24.52 16.35
C PRO A 76 11.98 23.15 16.87
N GLU A 77 12.62 22.66 17.94
CA GLU A 77 12.30 21.38 18.58
C GLU A 77 11.14 21.50 19.59
N ILE A 78 10.78 22.73 19.98
CA ILE A 78 9.70 23.00 20.95
C ILE A 78 8.68 23.92 20.31
N VAL A 79 7.46 23.42 20.13
CA VAL A 79 6.36 24.19 19.53
C VAL A 79 5.07 23.97 20.31
N LYS A 80 4.12 24.89 20.22
CA LYS A 80 2.75 24.59 20.68
C LYS A 80 2.22 23.40 19.89
N ALA A 81 1.62 22.42 20.58
CA ALA A 81 1.02 21.28 19.90
C ALA A 81 -0.12 21.78 18.99
N PRO A 82 -0.15 21.41 17.71
CA PRO A 82 -1.22 21.81 16.82
C PRO A 82 -2.54 21.22 17.31
N PRO A 83 -3.66 21.96 17.21
CA PRO A 83 -4.98 21.40 17.49
C PRO A 83 -5.28 20.27 16.50
N LYS A 84 -5.93 19.22 16.99
CA LYS A 84 -6.51 18.19 16.12
C LYS A 84 -7.87 18.70 15.64
N GLU A 85 -7.89 19.44 14.55
CA GLU A 85 -9.12 19.92 13.94
C GLU A 85 -9.54 18.96 12.83
N HIS A 86 -10.76 18.45 12.92
CA HIS A 86 -11.43 17.81 11.79
C HIS A 86 -12.37 18.84 11.17
N PRO A 87 -12.18 19.22 9.91
CA PRO A 87 -13.06 20.18 9.28
C PRO A 87 -14.50 19.65 9.26
N VAL A 88 -15.43 20.47 9.76
CA VAL A 88 -16.86 20.18 9.65
C VAL A 88 -17.25 20.40 8.20
N LEU A 89 -17.65 19.33 7.52
CA LEU A 89 -18.12 19.40 6.14
C LEU A 89 -19.56 19.88 6.11
N ARG A 90 -19.84 20.86 5.23
CA ARG A 90 -21.21 21.22 4.90
C ARG A 90 -21.68 20.32 3.76
N ARG A 91 -22.81 19.65 3.96
CA ARG A 91 -23.46 18.86 2.93
C ARG A 91 -23.93 19.74 1.78
N GLY A 92 -23.74 19.27 0.55
CA GLY A 92 -24.24 19.91 -0.66
C GLY A 92 -25.76 19.68 -0.85
N ASP A 93 -26.30 20.35 -1.85
CA ASP A 93 -27.73 20.38 -2.15
C ASP A 93 -28.09 19.77 -3.53
N GLN A 94 -27.09 19.35 -4.32
CA GLN A 94 -27.37 18.69 -5.59
C GLN A 94 -28.09 17.36 -5.36
N ILE A 95 -29.16 17.12 -6.08
CA ILE A 95 -29.95 15.88 -5.98
C ILE A 95 -29.08 14.68 -6.30
N LEU A 96 -29.18 13.66 -5.47
CA LEU A 96 -28.53 12.38 -5.61
C LEU A 96 -29.61 11.28 -5.68
N SER A 97 -30.05 10.96 -6.88
CA SER A 97 -31.16 10.01 -7.10
C SER A 97 -30.84 8.60 -6.60
N THR A 98 -29.58 8.18 -6.71
CA THR A 98 -29.14 6.88 -6.18
C THR A 98 -27.93 7.04 -5.28
N ALA A 99 -27.79 6.15 -4.29
CA ALA A 99 -26.59 6.09 -3.44
C ALA A 99 -25.31 5.95 -4.28
N PRO A 100 -24.19 6.54 -3.84
CA PRO A 100 -22.91 6.42 -4.54
C PRO A 100 -22.50 4.94 -4.68
N VAL A 101 -22.09 4.55 -5.89
CA VAL A 101 -21.52 3.24 -6.15
C VAL A 101 -19.99 3.34 -6.13
N ILE A 102 -19.35 2.44 -5.38
CA ILE A 102 -17.89 2.36 -5.24
C ILE A 102 -17.43 1.03 -5.82
N VAL A 103 -16.55 1.08 -6.82
CA VAL A 103 -15.97 -0.11 -7.46
C VAL A 103 -14.61 -0.40 -6.84
N GLY A 104 -14.53 -1.51 -6.14
CA GLY A 104 -13.34 -1.98 -5.44
C GLY A 104 -13.37 -1.74 -3.93
N SER A 105 -13.07 -2.79 -3.18
CA SER A 105 -13.04 -2.82 -1.71
C SER A 105 -11.62 -2.76 -1.12
N GLY A 106 -10.66 -2.19 -1.88
CA GLY A 106 -9.32 -1.85 -1.39
C GLY A 106 -9.35 -0.62 -0.46
N PRO A 107 -8.19 -0.16 0.06
CA PRO A 107 -8.14 0.95 1.02
C PRO A 107 -8.84 2.22 0.54
N ALA A 108 -8.74 2.57 -0.73
CA ALA A 108 -9.43 3.74 -1.29
C ALA A 108 -10.95 3.61 -1.23
N GLY A 109 -11.50 2.46 -1.67
CA GLY A 109 -12.93 2.21 -1.66
C GLY A 109 -13.50 2.06 -0.25
N LEU A 110 -12.79 1.35 0.64
CA LEU A 110 -13.21 1.17 2.04
C LEU A 110 -13.29 2.50 2.79
N PHE A 111 -12.26 3.35 2.70
CA PHE A 111 -12.25 4.63 3.40
C PHE A 111 -13.21 5.66 2.77
N CYS A 112 -13.41 5.61 1.45
CA CYS A 112 -14.47 6.38 0.80
C CYS A 112 -15.85 5.92 1.30
N GLY A 113 -16.10 4.61 1.28
CA GLY A 113 -17.36 4.02 1.73
C GLY A 113 -17.65 4.27 3.21
N LEU A 114 -16.67 4.07 4.09
CA LEU A 114 -16.82 4.33 5.52
C LEU A 114 -17.16 5.80 5.79
N ARG A 115 -16.45 6.73 5.14
CA ARG A 115 -16.72 8.16 5.31
C ARG A 115 -18.12 8.52 4.84
N LEU A 116 -18.55 8.03 3.69
CA LEU A 116 -19.90 8.23 3.17
C LEU A 116 -20.97 7.60 4.07
N ALA A 117 -20.74 6.39 4.57
CA ALA A 117 -21.67 5.70 5.47
C ALA A 117 -21.84 6.44 6.81
N ARG A 118 -20.75 6.90 7.42
CA ARG A 118 -20.76 7.74 8.65
C ARG A 118 -21.54 9.05 8.46
N GLU A 119 -21.66 9.55 7.23
CA GLU A 119 -22.45 10.76 6.89
C GLU A 119 -23.87 10.42 6.38
N GLY A 120 -24.28 9.15 6.36
CA GLY A 120 -25.62 8.71 6.02
C GLY A 120 -25.90 8.49 4.52
N TYR A 121 -24.86 8.45 3.66
CA TYR A 121 -25.02 8.27 2.20
C TYR A 121 -25.30 6.82 1.79
N GLN A 122 -25.18 5.84 2.69
CA GLN A 122 -25.49 4.42 2.44
C GLN A 122 -24.85 3.89 1.14
N PRO A 123 -23.52 3.96 0.98
CA PRO A 123 -22.86 3.62 -0.28
C PRO A 123 -23.05 2.15 -0.65
N VAL A 124 -23.03 1.87 -1.96
CA VAL A 124 -23.00 0.52 -2.52
C VAL A 124 -21.59 0.20 -2.98
N ILE A 125 -20.94 -0.75 -2.34
CA ILE A 125 -19.57 -1.18 -2.68
C ILE A 125 -19.64 -2.50 -3.44
N ILE A 126 -19.07 -2.52 -4.64
CA ILE A 126 -18.93 -3.73 -5.46
C ILE A 126 -17.48 -4.15 -5.56
N GLU A 127 -17.23 -5.43 -5.37
CA GLU A 127 -15.89 -6.07 -5.47
C GLU A 127 -15.97 -7.23 -6.45
N GLN A 128 -15.07 -7.24 -7.44
CA GLN A 128 -15.05 -8.31 -8.44
C GLN A 128 -14.63 -9.66 -7.86
N GLY A 129 -13.82 -9.64 -6.80
CA GLY A 129 -13.32 -10.83 -6.14
C GLY A 129 -14.17 -11.27 -4.96
N ALA A 130 -13.65 -12.26 -4.24
CA ALA A 130 -14.29 -12.89 -3.10
C ALA A 130 -14.18 -12.05 -1.82
N HIS A 131 -15.05 -12.35 -0.86
CA HIS A 131 -14.89 -11.89 0.53
C HIS A 131 -13.67 -12.54 1.20
N MET A 132 -13.24 -11.98 2.33
CA MET A 132 -11.96 -12.27 2.96
C MET A 132 -11.67 -13.77 3.17
N ASP A 133 -12.63 -14.53 3.70
CA ASP A 133 -12.36 -15.92 4.06
C ASP A 133 -12.20 -16.81 2.81
N GLU A 134 -13.06 -16.63 1.82
CA GLU A 134 -12.96 -17.31 0.53
C GLU A 134 -11.68 -16.89 -0.23
N ARG A 135 -11.34 -15.59 -0.19
CA ARG A 135 -10.12 -15.06 -0.78
C ARG A 135 -8.86 -15.67 -0.16
N ILE A 136 -8.82 -15.84 1.17
CA ILE A 136 -7.71 -16.52 1.86
C ILE A 136 -7.54 -17.93 1.32
N ALA A 137 -8.62 -18.71 1.23
CA ALA A 137 -8.58 -20.08 0.73
C ALA A 137 -8.09 -20.16 -0.73
N ALA A 138 -8.56 -19.25 -1.59
CA ALA A 138 -8.12 -19.17 -2.98
C ALA A 138 -6.62 -18.84 -3.11
N VAL A 139 -6.13 -17.87 -2.32
CA VAL A 139 -4.71 -17.48 -2.30
C VAL A 139 -3.83 -18.61 -1.76
N GLU A 140 -4.24 -19.31 -0.71
CA GLU A 140 -3.52 -20.47 -0.18
C GLU A 140 -3.49 -21.62 -1.19
N SER A 141 -4.58 -21.87 -1.92
CA SER A 141 -4.62 -22.83 -3.03
C SER A 141 -3.63 -22.46 -4.13
N PHE A 142 -3.56 -21.18 -4.50
CA PHE A 142 -2.58 -20.70 -5.47
C PHE A 142 -1.13 -20.90 -4.99
N TRP A 143 -0.82 -20.53 -3.77
CA TRP A 143 0.55 -20.63 -3.24
C TRP A 143 1.01 -22.08 -2.97
N ASN A 144 0.10 -22.96 -2.60
CA ASN A 144 0.45 -24.34 -2.26
C ASN A 144 0.26 -25.34 -3.41
N GLN A 145 -0.62 -25.04 -4.39
CA GLN A 145 -1.02 -25.97 -5.45
C GLN A 145 -0.89 -25.38 -6.87
N ALA A 146 -0.40 -24.14 -6.99
CA ALA A 146 -0.31 -23.41 -8.27
C ALA A 146 -1.68 -23.25 -8.99
N LYS A 147 -2.79 -23.24 -8.23
CA LYS A 147 -4.15 -23.07 -8.77
C LYS A 147 -4.56 -21.61 -8.64
N LEU A 148 -4.37 -20.84 -9.70
CA LEU A 148 -4.79 -19.45 -9.73
C LEU A 148 -6.29 -19.34 -9.94
N ASP A 149 -6.96 -18.58 -9.05
CA ASP A 149 -8.30 -18.07 -9.30
C ASP A 149 -8.18 -16.63 -9.86
N PRO A 150 -8.62 -16.36 -11.11
CA PRO A 150 -8.53 -15.02 -11.71
C PRO A 150 -9.36 -13.96 -10.97
N TRP A 151 -10.32 -14.35 -10.15
CA TRP A 151 -11.23 -13.46 -9.45
C TRP A 151 -10.93 -13.33 -7.96
N ALA A 152 -10.28 -14.33 -7.34
CA ALA A 152 -9.91 -14.34 -5.91
C ALA A 152 -8.42 -14.66 -5.75
N ASN A 153 -7.58 -13.65 -5.67
CA ASN A 153 -6.12 -13.76 -5.71
C ASN A 153 -5.45 -12.63 -4.90
N PRO A 154 -4.10 -12.55 -4.83
CA PRO A 154 -3.43 -11.47 -4.09
C PRO A 154 -3.70 -10.04 -4.60
N GLN A 155 -4.27 -9.86 -5.79
CA GLN A 155 -4.61 -8.54 -6.35
C GLN A 155 -6.08 -8.19 -6.17
N PHE A 156 -7.00 -9.17 -6.31
CA PHE A 156 -8.45 -8.98 -6.31
C PHE A 156 -9.12 -9.65 -5.12
N GLY A 157 -10.18 -9.01 -4.65
CA GLY A 157 -10.99 -9.41 -3.50
C GLY A 157 -10.92 -8.42 -2.36
N GLU A 158 -11.69 -8.69 -1.30
CA GLU A 158 -11.85 -7.81 -0.15
C GLU A 158 -10.53 -7.31 0.43
N GLY A 159 -10.42 -6.00 0.59
CA GLY A 159 -9.23 -5.31 1.11
C GLY A 159 -8.16 -4.98 0.09
N GLY A 160 -8.31 -5.44 -1.18
CA GLY A 160 -7.37 -5.16 -2.27
C GLY A 160 -5.98 -5.81 -2.07
N ALA A 161 -4.99 -5.40 -2.88
CA ALA A 161 -3.64 -5.99 -2.87
C ALA A 161 -2.88 -5.81 -1.54
N GLY A 162 -3.20 -4.77 -0.76
CA GLY A 162 -2.59 -4.53 0.55
C GLY A 162 -2.81 -5.63 1.58
N THR A 163 -3.88 -6.43 1.44
CA THR A 163 -4.24 -7.52 2.35
C THR A 163 -3.20 -8.66 2.37
N PHE A 164 -2.53 -8.92 1.25
CA PHE A 164 -1.52 -9.96 1.11
C PHE A 164 -0.13 -9.34 0.91
N SER A 165 0.22 -8.38 1.75
CA SER A 165 1.49 -7.66 1.76
C SER A 165 2.05 -7.56 3.19
N ASP A 166 3.12 -6.79 3.39
CA ASP A 166 3.61 -6.42 4.74
C ASP A 166 2.64 -5.46 5.48
N ALA A 167 1.62 -4.97 4.79
CA ALA A 167 0.66 -3.99 5.32
C ALA A 167 1.36 -2.78 5.98
N LYS A 168 2.34 -2.20 5.27
CA LYS A 168 2.99 -0.96 5.68
C LYS A 168 2.02 0.20 5.68
N LEU A 169 2.00 0.94 6.77
CA LEU A 169 1.20 2.16 6.92
C LEU A 169 2.05 3.43 6.79
N THR A 170 3.30 3.29 6.37
CA THR A 170 4.17 4.44 6.07
C THR A 170 3.72 5.15 4.81
N THR A 171 3.67 6.47 4.88
CA THR A 171 3.40 7.34 3.74
C THR A 171 4.33 8.55 3.74
N ARG A 172 4.51 9.18 2.57
CA ARG A 172 5.26 10.42 2.42
C ARG A 172 4.36 11.64 2.20
N ILE A 173 3.04 11.43 2.15
CA ILE A 173 2.12 12.56 1.97
C ILE A 173 2.01 13.38 3.26
N GLY A 174 2.01 14.70 3.13
CA GLY A 174 1.80 15.63 4.24
C GLY A 174 0.32 16.04 4.35
N ASP A 175 -0.56 15.08 4.65
CA ASP A 175 -2.01 15.30 4.74
C ASP A 175 -2.51 14.96 6.15
N GLN A 176 -3.32 15.82 6.75
CA GLN A 176 -3.86 15.63 8.12
C GLN A 176 -4.74 14.38 8.24
N ARG A 177 -5.32 13.90 7.12
CA ARG A 177 -6.13 12.67 7.09
C ARG A 177 -5.33 11.40 7.35
N VAL A 178 -3.99 11.46 7.28
CA VAL A 178 -3.12 10.33 7.64
C VAL A 178 -3.39 9.88 9.08
N ASP A 179 -3.46 10.81 10.02
CA ASP A 179 -3.74 10.50 11.43
C ASP A 179 -5.13 9.87 11.57
N HIS A 180 -6.14 10.38 10.86
CA HIS A 180 -7.48 9.80 10.86
C HIS A 180 -7.51 8.38 10.29
N VAL A 181 -6.74 8.10 9.23
CA VAL A 181 -6.62 6.73 8.69
C VAL A 181 -6.04 5.78 9.73
N LEU A 182 -5.00 6.19 10.45
CA LEU A 182 -4.40 5.36 11.51
C LEU A 182 -5.37 5.15 12.68
N GLU A 183 -6.12 6.19 13.08
CA GLU A 183 -7.16 6.08 14.11
C GLU A 183 -8.24 5.06 13.71
N VAL A 184 -8.76 5.13 12.47
CA VAL A 184 -9.74 4.17 11.97
C VAL A 184 -9.18 2.73 12.03
N PHE A 185 -7.93 2.50 11.65
CA PHE A 185 -7.33 1.17 11.77
C PHE A 185 -7.28 0.70 13.24
N ILE A 186 -6.95 1.59 14.19
CA ILE A 186 -6.91 1.26 15.63
C ILE A 186 -8.31 0.96 16.15
N GLU A 187 -9.32 1.79 15.81
CA GLU A 187 -10.73 1.57 16.15
C GLU A 187 -11.22 0.17 15.71
N HIS A 188 -10.65 -0.37 14.62
CA HIS A 188 -11.00 -1.68 14.07
C HIS A 188 -9.98 -2.80 14.42
N GLY A 189 -9.18 -2.60 15.48
CA GLY A 189 -8.37 -3.66 16.07
C GLY A 189 -6.92 -3.73 15.60
N ALA A 190 -6.40 -2.69 14.96
CA ALA A 190 -4.96 -2.57 14.75
C ALA A 190 -4.25 -2.18 16.05
N PRO A 191 -2.97 -2.53 16.24
CA PRO A 191 -2.18 -2.16 17.42
C PRO A 191 -2.06 -0.63 17.59
N GLU A 192 -2.18 -0.15 18.83
CA GLU A 192 -2.10 1.30 19.12
C GLU A 192 -0.77 1.94 18.75
N GLU A 193 0.32 1.18 18.76
CA GLU A 193 1.64 1.68 18.42
C GLU A 193 1.77 2.24 16.99
N ILE A 194 0.89 1.86 16.07
CA ILE A 194 0.90 2.41 14.70
C ILE A 194 0.69 3.92 14.69
N ARG A 195 0.06 4.48 15.73
CA ARG A 195 -0.19 5.91 15.91
C ARG A 195 1.10 6.73 15.95
N TYR A 196 2.16 6.18 16.57
CA TYR A 196 3.39 6.92 16.84
C TYR A 196 4.65 6.31 16.23
N LEU A 197 4.62 5.07 15.77
CA LEU A 197 5.78 4.48 15.11
C LEU A 197 6.09 5.19 13.79
N LYS A 198 7.37 5.52 13.55
CA LYS A 198 7.81 6.15 12.29
C LYS A 198 7.60 5.27 11.06
N LYS A 199 7.67 3.95 11.24
CA LYS A 199 7.48 2.95 10.21
C LYS A 199 6.44 1.92 10.66
N PRO A 200 5.16 2.33 10.82
CA PRO A 200 4.12 1.44 11.27
C PRO A 200 3.79 0.38 10.21
N HIS A 201 3.53 -0.84 10.67
CA HIS A 201 3.02 -1.93 9.87
C HIS A 201 2.07 -2.77 10.72
N ILE A 202 1.20 -3.53 10.11
CA ILE A 202 0.27 -4.40 10.82
C ILE A 202 0.28 -5.85 10.33
N GLY A 203 1.03 -6.16 9.26
CA GLY A 203 1.14 -7.50 8.72
C GLY A 203 -0.13 -8.01 8.04
N THR A 204 0.03 -9.05 7.24
CA THR A 204 -1.08 -9.65 6.49
C THR A 204 -2.14 -10.30 7.40
N ASP A 205 -1.79 -10.73 8.58
CA ASP A 205 -2.65 -11.38 9.57
C ASP A 205 -3.59 -10.40 10.28
N ILE A 206 -3.09 -9.23 10.69
CA ILE A 206 -3.91 -8.24 11.40
C ILE A 206 -4.79 -7.47 10.42
N ILE A 207 -4.26 -7.04 9.26
CA ILE A 207 -5.03 -6.23 8.32
C ILE A 207 -6.30 -6.94 7.83
N ARG A 208 -6.28 -8.27 7.68
CA ARG A 208 -7.45 -9.07 7.28
C ARG A 208 -8.61 -8.91 8.26
N ARG A 209 -8.34 -8.91 9.57
CA ARG A 209 -9.35 -8.69 10.62
C ARG A 209 -9.87 -7.27 10.62
N VAL A 210 -8.97 -6.29 10.54
CA VAL A 210 -9.32 -4.86 10.50
C VAL A 210 -10.25 -4.55 9.32
N ILE A 211 -9.96 -5.07 8.14
CA ILE A 211 -10.78 -4.86 6.93
C ILE A 211 -12.20 -5.44 7.11
N LYS A 212 -12.33 -6.64 7.69
CA LYS A 212 -13.65 -7.24 7.98
C LYS A 212 -14.45 -6.37 8.94
N GLN A 213 -13.82 -5.79 9.97
CA GLN A 213 -14.47 -4.87 10.91
C GLN A 213 -14.93 -3.57 10.23
N ILE A 214 -14.11 -2.98 9.37
CA ILE A 214 -14.49 -1.79 8.59
C ILE A 214 -15.69 -2.08 7.69
N ARG A 215 -15.70 -3.23 6.99
CA ARG A 215 -16.88 -3.65 6.21
C ARG A 215 -18.12 -3.74 7.08
N GLN A 216 -18.01 -4.38 8.27
CA GLN A 216 -19.14 -4.54 9.16
C GLN A 216 -19.71 -3.20 9.61
N GLU A 217 -18.88 -2.22 9.98
CA GLU A 217 -19.34 -0.88 10.33
C GLU A 217 -20.09 -0.21 9.16
N ILE A 218 -19.58 -0.30 7.93
CA ILE A 218 -20.25 0.26 6.75
C ILE A 218 -21.65 -0.37 6.57
N ILE A 219 -21.78 -1.69 6.76
CA ILE A 219 -23.05 -2.41 6.67
C ILE A 219 -24.01 -1.99 7.78
N ASP A 220 -23.53 -1.89 9.02
CA ASP A 220 -24.32 -1.49 10.18
C ASP A 220 -24.84 -0.03 10.03
N LEU A 221 -24.11 0.82 9.32
CA LEU A 221 -24.52 2.17 8.94
C LEU A 221 -25.43 2.23 7.70
N GLY A 222 -25.88 1.09 7.18
CA GLY A 222 -26.82 0.98 6.07
C GLY A 222 -26.20 0.93 4.68
N GLY A 223 -24.87 0.84 4.56
CA GLY A 223 -24.20 0.58 3.29
C GLY A 223 -24.40 -0.87 2.82
N GLU A 224 -24.16 -1.11 1.54
CA GLU A 224 -24.26 -2.43 0.91
C GLU A 224 -22.90 -2.87 0.37
N PHE A 225 -22.60 -4.16 0.52
CA PHE A 225 -21.44 -4.81 -0.09
C PHE A 225 -21.87 -5.95 -1.00
N TYR A 226 -21.24 -6.06 -2.17
CA TYR A 226 -21.44 -7.13 -3.12
C TYR A 226 -20.09 -7.65 -3.61
N PHE A 227 -19.84 -8.96 -3.39
CA PHE A 227 -18.68 -9.70 -3.86
C PHE A 227 -19.02 -10.50 -5.11
N HIS A 228 -18.01 -10.90 -5.90
CA HIS A 228 -18.19 -11.49 -7.24
C HIS A 228 -18.98 -10.55 -8.16
N ALA A 229 -18.91 -9.25 -7.92
CA ALA A 229 -19.63 -8.21 -8.61
C ALA A 229 -18.66 -7.35 -9.43
N ARG A 230 -18.43 -7.74 -10.67
CA ARG A 230 -17.48 -7.09 -11.57
C ARG A 230 -18.14 -5.99 -12.37
N LEU A 231 -17.55 -4.79 -12.36
CA LEU A 231 -17.91 -3.73 -13.31
C LEU A 231 -17.51 -4.16 -14.73
N THR A 232 -18.47 -4.31 -15.64
CA THR A 232 -18.23 -4.76 -17.01
C THR A 232 -18.56 -3.72 -18.05
N ASP A 233 -19.44 -2.77 -17.74
CA ASP A 233 -19.72 -1.63 -18.63
C ASP A 233 -20.19 -0.40 -17.85
N ILE A 234 -20.12 0.76 -18.53
CA ILE A 234 -20.65 2.07 -18.07
C ILE A 234 -21.39 2.75 -19.20
N SER A 235 -22.54 3.35 -18.90
CA SER A 235 -23.30 4.16 -19.87
C SER A 235 -23.07 5.64 -19.58
N ILE A 236 -22.57 6.37 -20.57
CA ILE A 236 -22.28 7.81 -20.49
C ILE A 236 -23.12 8.56 -21.50
N ASN A 237 -23.79 9.60 -21.06
CA ASN A 237 -24.58 10.52 -21.93
C ASN A 237 -24.23 11.97 -21.57
N LYS A 238 -23.86 12.78 -22.56
CA LYS A 238 -23.51 14.20 -22.39
C LYS A 238 -22.55 14.47 -21.23
N MET A 239 -21.45 13.74 -21.17
CA MET A 239 -20.42 13.84 -20.12
C MET A 239 -20.90 13.45 -18.70
N SER A 240 -22.01 12.75 -18.60
CA SER A 240 -22.54 12.26 -17.32
C SER A 240 -22.80 10.77 -17.39
N LEU A 241 -22.33 10.03 -16.40
CA LEU A 241 -22.62 8.61 -16.21
C LEU A 241 -24.12 8.47 -15.87
N GLN A 242 -24.79 7.48 -16.46
CA GLN A 242 -26.21 7.17 -16.25
C GLN A 242 -26.41 5.85 -15.51
N SER A 243 -25.67 4.82 -15.91
CA SER A 243 -25.77 3.46 -15.37
C SER A 243 -24.44 2.73 -15.43
N ILE A 244 -24.35 1.65 -14.72
CA ILE A 244 -23.27 0.68 -14.79
C ILE A 244 -23.81 -0.73 -15.02
N VAL A 245 -23.02 -1.58 -15.67
CA VAL A 245 -23.33 -3.00 -15.86
C VAL A 245 -22.41 -3.86 -15.00
N ILE A 246 -22.99 -4.83 -14.32
CA ILE A 246 -22.30 -5.76 -13.44
C ILE A 246 -22.41 -7.16 -14.04
N ASN A 247 -21.25 -7.85 -14.17
CA ASN A 247 -21.14 -9.23 -14.65
C ASN A 247 -21.73 -9.46 -16.06
N ASP A 248 -21.76 -8.44 -16.92
CA ASP A 248 -22.42 -8.46 -18.24
C ASP A 248 -23.93 -8.80 -18.19
N ARG A 249 -24.58 -8.66 -17.02
CA ARG A 249 -25.94 -9.18 -16.78
C ARG A 249 -26.88 -8.18 -16.13
N VAL A 250 -26.40 -7.39 -15.19
CA VAL A 250 -27.27 -6.51 -14.39
C VAL A 250 -26.87 -5.07 -14.61
N GLU A 251 -27.77 -4.31 -15.19
CA GLU A 251 -27.64 -2.85 -15.30
C GLU A 251 -28.34 -2.19 -14.12
N ILE A 252 -27.65 -1.28 -13.44
CA ILE A 252 -28.21 -0.46 -12.35
C ILE A 252 -27.98 1.03 -12.63
N PRO A 253 -28.95 1.91 -12.29
CA PRO A 253 -28.76 3.35 -12.37
C PRO A 253 -27.66 3.79 -11.40
N CYS A 254 -26.83 4.75 -11.82
CA CYS A 254 -25.69 5.21 -11.04
C CYS A 254 -25.54 6.74 -11.17
N SER A 255 -25.92 7.45 -10.11
CA SER A 255 -25.78 8.92 -10.04
C SER A 255 -24.34 9.36 -9.77
N VAL A 256 -23.57 8.58 -9.03
CA VAL A 256 -22.15 8.83 -8.70
C VAL A 256 -21.40 7.51 -8.68
N LEU A 257 -20.32 7.43 -9.44
CA LEU A 257 -19.40 6.28 -9.49
C LEU A 257 -18.02 6.64 -8.98
N VAL A 258 -17.54 5.91 -7.97
CA VAL A 258 -16.16 5.98 -7.50
C VAL A 258 -15.38 4.78 -8.03
N LEU A 259 -14.32 5.02 -8.81
CA LEU A 259 -13.46 3.97 -9.36
C LEU A 259 -12.21 3.78 -8.46
N ALA A 260 -12.29 2.85 -7.51
CA ALA A 260 -11.23 2.48 -6.59
C ALA A 260 -10.63 1.09 -6.91
N VAL A 261 -10.45 0.79 -8.19
CA VAL A 261 -10.25 -0.55 -8.78
C VAL A 261 -8.86 -1.16 -8.56
N GLY A 262 -7.88 -0.41 -8.02
CA GLY A 262 -6.50 -0.86 -7.90
C GLY A 262 -5.73 -0.88 -9.23
N ASN A 263 -4.40 -1.08 -9.15
CA ASN A 263 -3.51 -0.97 -10.33
C ASN A 263 -3.54 -2.18 -11.27
N SER A 264 -4.16 -3.27 -10.84
CA SER A 264 -4.23 -4.54 -11.60
C SER A 264 -5.50 -4.74 -12.41
N ALA A 265 -6.47 -3.80 -12.33
CA ALA A 265 -7.78 -3.90 -12.99
C ALA A 265 -7.71 -3.55 -14.48
N ARG A 266 -6.97 -4.32 -15.26
CA ARG A 266 -6.68 -4.09 -16.69
C ARG A 266 -7.93 -4.06 -17.55
N ALA A 267 -8.93 -4.89 -17.25
CA ALA A 267 -10.21 -4.89 -17.96
C ALA A 267 -10.92 -3.54 -17.84
N VAL A 268 -10.88 -2.92 -16.64
CA VAL A 268 -11.45 -1.58 -16.43
C VAL A 268 -10.71 -0.51 -17.25
N TYR A 269 -9.39 -0.59 -17.36
CA TYR A 269 -8.64 0.37 -18.20
C TYR A 269 -9.01 0.27 -19.67
N ARG A 270 -9.24 -0.96 -20.20
CA ARG A 270 -9.73 -1.17 -21.58
C ARG A 270 -11.13 -0.59 -21.73
N LEU A 271 -12.04 -0.92 -20.81
CA LEU A 271 -13.39 -0.37 -20.77
C LEU A 271 -13.40 1.17 -20.80
N LEU A 272 -12.63 1.80 -19.92
CA LEU A 272 -12.56 3.27 -19.85
C LEU A 272 -12.03 3.88 -21.14
N LYS A 273 -11.05 3.25 -21.79
CA LYS A 273 -10.56 3.68 -23.12
C LYS A 273 -11.64 3.55 -24.18
N GLU A 274 -12.38 2.44 -24.21
CA GLU A 274 -13.49 2.20 -25.15
C GLU A 274 -14.66 3.18 -24.96
N ARG A 275 -14.90 3.60 -23.72
CA ARG A 275 -15.92 4.61 -23.34
C ARG A 275 -15.38 6.04 -23.37
N GLU A 276 -14.20 6.26 -23.97
CA GLU A 276 -13.57 7.57 -24.18
C GLU A 276 -13.37 8.39 -22.90
N VAL A 277 -13.26 7.72 -21.73
CA VAL A 277 -12.84 8.37 -20.50
C VAL A 277 -11.37 8.78 -20.63
N GLN A 278 -11.06 10.01 -20.25
CA GLN A 278 -9.71 10.57 -20.45
C GLN A 278 -8.66 9.82 -19.60
N LEU A 279 -7.72 9.20 -20.29
CA LEU A 279 -6.59 8.45 -19.74
C LEU A 279 -5.27 9.05 -20.24
N ILE A 280 -4.24 9.04 -19.38
CA ILE A 280 -2.88 9.43 -19.76
C ILE A 280 -1.87 8.37 -19.34
N PRO A 281 -0.86 8.05 -20.16
CA PRO A 281 0.18 7.10 -19.80
C PRO A 281 1.03 7.65 -18.65
N LYS A 282 1.51 6.76 -17.77
CA LYS A 282 2.26 7.14 -16.57
C LYS A 282 3.47 6.24 -16.39
N ALA A 283 4.61 6.84 -16.03
CA ALA A 283 5.80 6.09 -15.65
C ALA A 283 5.57 5.23 -14.40
N PHE A 284 6.20 4.07 -14.38
CA PHE A 284 6.22 3.13 -13.26
C PHE A 284 7.61 2.47 -13.16
N ALA A 285 7.73 1.33 -12.49
CA ALA A 285 9.00 0.61 -12.44
C ALA A 285 8.77 -0.91 -12.52
N VAL A 286 9.75 -1.60 -13.08
CA VAL A 286 9.75 -3.06 -13.22
C VAL A 286 11.12 -3.62 -12.82
N GLY A 287 11.16 -4.88 -12.41
CA GLY A 287 12.41 -5.51 -12.03
C GLY A 287 12.27 -6.90 -11.46
N LEU A 288 13.09 -7.19 -10.48
CA LEU A 288 13.21 -8.49 -9.82
C LEU A 288 13.04 -8.33 -8.32
N ARG A 289 12.74 -9.41 -7.62
CA ARG A 289 12.69 -9.42 -6.16
C ARG A 289 13.90 -10.17 -5.60
N VAL A 290 14.59 -9.54 -4.65
CA VAL A 290 15.76 -10.13 -3.96
C VAL A 290 15.36 -10.62 -2.58
N GLU A 291 15.97 -11.73 -2.17
CA GLU A 291 15.92 -12.25 -0.80
C GLU A 291 17.33 -12.31 -0.19
N HIS A 292 17.41 -11.89 1.07
CA HIS A 292 18.65 -11.91 1.88
C HIS A 292 18.40 -12.54 3.26
N PRO A 293 19.41 -13.10 3.94
CA PRO A 293 19.29 -13.42 5.36
C PRO A 293 18.93 -12.17 6.18
N GLN A 294 17.87 -12.21 6.97
CA GLN A 294 17.51 -11.08 7.85
C GLN A 294 18.63 -10.76 8.83
N SER A 295 19.30 -11.80 9.35
CA SER A 295 20.43 -11.66 10.29
C SER A 295 21.62 -10.88 9.72
N TRP A 296 21.91 -11.04 8.42
CA TRP A 296 22.89 -10.21 7.73
C TRP A 296 22.48 -8.75 7.74
N LEU A 297 21.23 -8.47 7.40
CA LEU A 297 20.72 -7.10 7.32
C LEU A 297 20.69 -6.44 8.70
N ASP A 298 20.24 -7.17 9.73
CA ASP A 298 20.23 -6.66 11.11
C ASP A 298 21.63 -6.28 11.57
N LYS A 299 22.61 -7.12 11.25
CA LYS A 299 24.02 -6.83 11.55
C LYS A 299 24.56 -5.63 10.77
N ALA A 300 24.21 -5.52 9.49
CA ALA A 300 24.64 -4.40 8.65
C ALA A 300 24.06 -3.05 9.11
N GLN A 301 22.81 -3.03 9.64
CA GLN A 301 22.12 -1.82 10.08
C GLN A 301 22.37 -1.48 11.56
N TYR A 302 22.40 -2.47 12.43
CA TYR A 302 22.43 -2.27 13.89
C TYR A 302 23.76 -2.66 14.54
N GLY A 303 24.70 -3.28 13.81
CA GLY A 303 26.02 -3.68 14.32
C GLY A 303 25.90 -4.56 15.57
N LYS A 304 26.49 -4.12 16.67
CA LYS A 304 26.47 -4.83 17.98
C LYS A 304 25.07 -4.92 18.62
N TYR A 305 24.11 -4.12 18.17
CA TYR A 305 22.72 -4.09 18.67
C TYR A 305 21.77 -4.98 17.88
N ALA A 306 22.26 -5.72 16.88
CA ALA A 306 21.45 -6.68 16.13
C ALA A 306 20.80 -7.69 17.09
N GLY A 307 19.48 -7.92 16.93
CA GLY A 307 18.71 -8.80 17.82
C GLY A 307 18.23 -8.16 19.12
N HIS A 308 18.47 -6.86 19.33
CA HIS A 308 17.94 -6.18 20.51
C HIS A 308 16.41 -6.11 20.48
N PRO A 309 15.67 -6.48 21.58
CA PRO A 309 14.21 -6.63 21.58
C PRO A 309 13.42 -5.37 21.15
N ARG A 310 14.01 -4.19 21.35
CA ARG A 310 13.37 -2.89 21.03
C ARG A 310 13.55 -2.44 19.58
N LEU A 311 14.34 -3.15 18.76
CA LEU A 311 14.67 -2.68 17.42
C LEU A 311 13.76 -3.28 16.33
N GLY A 312 13.32 -4.52 16.51
CA GLY A 312 12.68 -5.28 15.46
C GLY A 312 13.64 -5.58 14.28
N PRO A 313 13.18 -6.30 13.26
CA PRO A 313 13.97 -6.59 12.07
C PRO A 313 14.34 -5.31 11.30
N ALA A 314 15.59 -5.23 10.86
CA ALA A 314 16.09 -4.10 10.08
C ALA A 314 15.46 -4.04 8.68
N ASP A 315 15.35 -2.85 8.16
CA ASP A 315 14.91 -2.58 6.79
C ASP A 315 15.88 -1.64 6.06
N TYR A 316 15.76 -1.56 4.74
CA TYR A 316 16.52 -0.60 3.93
C TYR A 316 15.65 0.07 2.87
N HIS A 317 16.10 1.25 2.45
CA HIS A 317 15.59 1.96 1.28
C HIS A 317 16.79 2.49 0.50
N LEU A 318 17.06 1.89 -0.65
CA LEU A 318 18.24 2.17 -1.47
C LEU A 318 17.82 2.77 -2.80
N THR A 319 18.57 3.75 -3.27
CA THR A 319 18.35 4.40 -4.56
C THR A 319 19.66 4.55 -5.31
N TYR A 320 19.58 4.50 -6.62
CA TYR A 320 20.68 4.74 -7.53
C TYR A 320 20.17 5.44 -8.79
N GLN A 321 20.87 6.46 -9.25
CA GLN A 321 20.59 7.13 -10.51
C GLN A 321 21.63 6.72 -11.54
N ASP A 322 21.23 5.96 -12.53
CA ASP A 322 22.07 5.68 -13.70
C ASP A 322 22.02 6.87 -14.67
N LYS A 323 23.06 7.68 -14.62
CA LYS A 323 23.15 8.88 -15.46
C LYS A 323 23.36 8.56 -16.93
N ALA A 324 24.01 7.44 -17.26
CA ALA A 324 24.28 7.04 -18.64
C ALA A 324 23.02 6.55 -19.35
N LEU A 325 22.16 5.83 -18.62
CA LEU A 325 20.90 5.31 -19.14
C LEU A 325 19.70 6.23 -18.83
N GLY A 326 19.88 7.30 -18.06
CA GLY A 326 18.81 8.21 -17.67
C GLY A 326 17.75 7.56 -16.75
N ARG A 327 18.09 6.48 -16.03
CA ARG A 327 17.13 5.68 -15.26
C ARG A 327 17.40 5.72 -13.78
N SER A 328 16.32 5.74 -12.98
CA SER A 328 16.39 5.53 -11.54
C SER A 328 16.22 4.05 -11.22
N VAL A 329 17.07 3.54 -10.32
CA VAL A 329 17.00 2.18 -9.77
C VAL A 329 16.78 2.30 -8.27
N TYR A 330 15.84 1.58 -7.72
CA TYR A 330 15.55 1.68 -6.29
C TYR A 330 14.95 0.39 -5.73
N THR A 331 15.02 0.28 -4.40
CA THR A 331 14.36 -0.79 -3.67
C THR A 331 12.91 -0.40 -3.38
N PHE A 332 11.99 -1.33 -3.60
CA PHE A 332 10.56 -1.10 -3.44
C PHE A 332 9.93 -2.20 -2.58
N CYS A 333 8.94 -1.84 -1.78
CA CYS A 333 8.19 -2.78 -0.92
C CYS A 333 9.08 -3.79 -0.20
N MET A 334 10.15 -3.30 0.46
CA MET A 334 11.04 -4.14 1.26
C MET A 334 10.26 -4.71 2.45
N CYS A 335 10.27 -6.03 2.63
CA CYS A 335 9.57 -6.77 3.68
C CYS A 335 10.58 -7.46 4.59
N PRO A 336 10.87 -6.90 5.79
CA PRO A 336 11.70 -7.54 6.78
C PRO A 336 11.03 -8.79 7.33
N GLY A 337 11.79 -9.86 7.60
CA GLY A 337 11.27 -11.10 8.17
C GLY A 337 10.03 -11.61 7.42
N GLY A 338 10.03 -11.54 6.10
CA GLY A 338 8.89 -11.81 5.25
C GLY A 338 9.11 -12.92 4.23
N TYR A 339 8.22 -12.98 3.26
CA TYR A 339 8.18 -14.01 2.22
C TYR A 339 8.00 -13.37 0.85
N VAL A 340 8.62 -13.96 -0.17
CA VAL A 340 8.25 -13.68 -1.56
C VAL A 340 7.08 -14.57 -1.94
N VAL A 341 6.08 -14.00 -2.60
CA VAL A 341 4.84 -14.70 -2.94
C VAL A 341 4.43 -14.46 -4.39
N GLY A 342 3.74 -15.43 -4.97
CA GLY A 342 3.06 -15.26 -6.25
C GLY A 342 1.90 -14.28 -6.13
N ALA A 343 1.84 -13.29 -7.02
CA ALA A 343 0.83 -12.24 -7.03
C ALA A 343 0.16 -12.10 -8.41
N ALA A 344 0.15 -13.16 -9.20
CA ALA A 344 -0.58 -13.24 -10.46
C ALA A 344 -2.08 -13.02 -10.27
N SER A 345 -2.73 -12.46 -11.28
CA SER A 345 -4.19 -12.30 -11.34
C SER A 345 -4.78 -12.67 -12.70
N GLU A 346 -3.94 -12.97 -13.68
CA GLU A 346 -4.34 -13.41 -15.02
C GLU A 346 -3.66 -14.75 -15.34
N PRO A 347 -4.38 -15.73 -15.93
CA PRO A 347 -3.81 -17.02 -16.32
C PRO A 347 -2.63 -16.85 -17.30
N GLY A 348 -1.58 -17.67 -17.15
CA GLY A 348 -0.40 -17.61 -18.01
C GLY A 348 0.52 -16.41 -17.76
N GLN A 349 0.35 -15.71 -16.67
CA GLN A 349 1.18 -14.57 -16.27
C GLN A 349 1.72 -14.79 -14.86
N LEU A 350 2.98 -14.42 -14.61
CA LEU A 350 3.63 -14.58 -13.32
C LEU A 350 4.10 -13.23 -12.78
N VAL A 351 3.71 -12.94 -11.56
CA VAL A 351 4.11 -11.71 -10.82
C VAL A 351 4.60 -12.10 -9.44
N THR A 352 5.73 -11.54 -9.04
CA THR A 352 6.24 -11.64 -7.67
C THR A 352 5.82 -10.44 -6.83
N ASN A 353 5.60 -10.65 -5.54
CA ASN A 353 5.43 -9.60 -4.54
C ASN A 353 6.01 -10.07 -3.21
N GLY A 354 6.08 -9.19 -2.21
CA GLY A 354 6.49 -9.51 -0.85
C GLY A 354 5.37 -9.33 0.15
N MET A 355 5.35 -10.21 1.14
CA MET A 355 4.48 -10.07 2.30
C MET A 355 5.23 -10.37 3.59
N SER A 356 4.68 -9.97 4.73
CA SER A 356 5.07 -10.47 6.04
C SER A 356 3.89 -10.51 7.00
N TYR A 357 4.00 -11.37 8.01
CA TYR A 357 3.13 -11.32 9.18
C TYR A 357 3.55 -10.18 10.09
N PHE A 358 2.72 -9.84 11.07
CA PHE A 358 3.04 -8.80 12.04
C PHE A 358 4.35 -9.08 12.78
N ALA A 359 4.61 -10.34 13.14
CA ALA A 359 5.84 -10.76 13.83
C ALA A 359 7.13 -10.55 13.04
N ARG A 360 7.08 -10.58 11.69
CA ARG A 360 8.26 -10.44 10.81
C ARG A 360 9.41 -11.38 11.18
N ASP A 361 9.13 -12.65 11.39
CA ASP A 361 10.01 -13.65 11.98
C ASP A 361 10.43 -14.79 11.04
N SER A 362 10.24 -14.65 9.74
CA SER A 362 10.64 -15.69 8.75
C SER A 362 12.15 -15.93 8.67
N GLY A 363 12.96 -15.01 9.18
CA GLY A 363 14.42 -15.04 9.04
C GLY A 363 14.92 -14.53 7.67
N VAL A 364 14.02 -14.13 6.75
CA VAL A 364 14.37 -13.67 5.41
C VAL A 364 13.87 -12.22 5.21
N ALA A 365 14.77 -11.38 4.75
CA ALA A 365 14.45 -10.03 4.27
C ALA A 365 14.27 -10.06 2.75
N ASN A 366 13.20 -9.49 2.21
CA ASN A 366 13.03 -9.42 0.76
C ASN A 366 12.64 -8.02 0.28
N SER A 367 13.01 -7.68 -0.96
CA SER A 367 12.70 -6.38 -1.57
C SER A 367 12.64 -6.48 -3.08
N ALA A 368 11.74 -5.75 -3.71
CA ALA A 368 11.85 -5.52 -5.14
C ALA A 368 13.05 -4.61 -5.43
N LEU A 369 13.80 -4.93 -6.47
CA LEU A 369 14.86 -4.13 -7.09
C LEU A 369 14.33 -3.71 -8.44
N VAL A 370 13.96 -2.44 -8.60
CA VAL A 370 13.20 -1.99 -9.76
C VAL A 370 13.86 -0.82 -10.48
N VAL A 371 13.65 -0.76 -11.78
CA VAL A 371 14.13 0.26 -12.69
C VAL A 371 12.95 1.03 -13.24
N THR A 372 13.04 2.36 -13.29
CA THR A 372 11.98 3.19 -13.88
C THR A 372 11.84 2.93 -15.37
N VAL A 373 10.57 2.82 -15.79
CA VAL A 373 10.13 2.82 -17.18
C VAL A 373 9.18 3.98 -17.40
N SER A 374 9.21 4.55 -18.62
CA SER A 374 8.45 5.75 -18.98
C SER A 374 7.66 5.51 -20.27
N PRO A 375 6.74 6.38 -20.65
CA PRO A 375 6.01 6.27 -21.90
C PRO A 375 6.89 6.10 -23.14
N ASP A 376 8.13 6.55 -23.12
CA ASP A 376 9.09 6.36 -24.22
C ASP A 376 9.44 4.88 -24.44
N ASP A 377 9.33 4.04 -23.41
CA ASP A 377 9.60 2.60 -23.51
C ASP A 377 8.50 1.81 -24.26
N TRP A 378 7.35 2.44 -24.53
CA TRP A 378 6.22 1.84 -25.25
C TRP A 378 5.53 2.79 -26.23
N ASN A 379 6.30 3.71 -26.80
CA ASN A 379 5.84 4.68 -27.82
C ASN A 379 4.66 5.56 -27.39
N GLY A 380 4.51 5.84 -26.10
CA GLY A 380 3.51 6.75 -25.54
C GLY A 380 2.05 6.30 -25.67
N THR A 381 1.78 5.06 -26.09
CA THR A 381 0.41 4.56 -26.21
C THR A 381 -0.26 4.45 -24.83
N ILE A 382 -1.55 4.74 -24.75
CA ILE A 382 -2.29 4.82 -23.47
C ILE A 382 -2.20 3.50 -22.68
N LEU A 383 -2.37 2.36 -23.33
CA LEU A 383 -2.32 1.05 -22.69
C LEU A 383 -0.93 0.37 -22.76
N GLY A 384 0.05 0.98 -23.46
CA GLY A 384 1.33 0.33 -23.71
C GLY A 384 2.13 -0.01 -22.46
N GLY A 385 2.00 0.78 -21.39
CA GLY A 385 2.62 0.42 -20.10
C GLY A 385 2.01 -0.85 -19.49
N MET A 386 0.70 -1.05 -19.63
CA MET A 386 0.00 -2.27 -19.23
C MET A 386 0.43 -3.46 -20.10
N GLU A 387 0.56 -3.26 -21.40
CA GLU A 387 1.02 -4.28 -22.36
C GLU A 387 2.47 -4.69 -22.08
N LEU A 388 3.35 -3.75 -21.72
CA LEU A 388 4.71 -4.04 -21.27
C LEU A 388 4.72 -4.92 -20.01
N GLN A 389 3.86 -4.61 -19.02
CA GLN A 389 3.72 -5.47 -17.84
C GLN A 389 3.31 -6.89 -18.24
N GLN A 390 2.28 -7.04 -19.09
CA GLN A 390 1.77 -8.33 -19.53
C GLN A 390 2.85 -9.14 -20.25
N ALA A 391 3.58 -8.54 -21.18
CA ALA A 391 4.65 -9.22 -21.91
C ALA A 391 5.76 -9.75 -20.99
N LEU A 392 6.13 -8.99 -19.96
CA LEU A 392 7.12 -9.44 -18.97
C LEU A 392 6.58 -10.54 -18.06
N GLU A 393 5.31 -10.45 -17.66
CA GLU A 393 4.64 -11.43 -16.81
C GLU A 393 4.43 -12.78 -17.54
N GLU A 394 4.07 -12.75 -18.82
CA GLU A 394 3.97 -13.93 -19.70
C GLU A 394 5.35 -14.58 -19.90
N LYS A 395 6.37 -13.77 -20.19
CA LYS A 395 7.73 -14.26 -20.33
C LYS A 395 8.24 -14.93 -19.05
N ALA A 396 7.96 -14.34 -17.88
CA ALA A 396 8.31 -14.92 -16.59
C ALA A 396 7.60 -16.26 -16.36
N PHE A 397 6.32 -16.35 -16.72
CA PHE A 397 5.55 -17.59 -16.62
C PHE A 397 6.16 -18.72 -17.48
N HIS A 398 6.50 -18.43 -18.74
CA HIS A 398 7.16 -19.41 -19.62
C HIS A 398 8.55 -19.82 -19.11
N MET A 399 9.36 -18.86 -18.64
CA MET A 399 10.67 -19.15 -18.05
C MET A 399 10.57 -19.96 -16.74
N GLY A 400 9.43 -19.87 -16.03
CA GLY A 400 9.08 -20.69 -14.88
C GLY A 400 8.57 -22.10 -15.23
N GLY A 401 8.52 -22.46 -16.52
CA GLY A 401 8.07 -23.77 -17.00
C GLY A 401 6.56 -23.92 -17.06
N ASP A 402 5.82 -22.85 -17.26
CA ASP A 402 4.35 -22.81 -17.38
C ASP A 402 3.58 -23.33 -16.14
N THR A 403 4.19 -23.23 -14.96
CA THR A 403 3.69 -23.86 -13.72
C THR A 403 3.48 -22.90 -12.56
N TYR A 404 3.59 -21.60 -12.74
CA TYR A 404 3.67 -20.57 -11.72
C TYR A 404 4.89 -20.67 -10.77
N GLN A 405 5.85 -21.55 -11.04
CA GLN A 405 7.16 -21.47 -10.42
C GLN A 405 7.89 -20.23 -10.94
N ALA A 406 8.46 -19.43 -10.04
CA ALA A 406 9.13 -18.20 -10.46
C ALA A 406 10.50 -18.49 -11.05
N PRO A 407 10.87 -17.91 -12.22
CA PRO A 407 12.24 -17.94 -12.71
C PRO A 407 13.15 -17.25 -11.68
N ALA A 408 14.25 -17.94 -11.32
CA ALA A 408 15.13 -17.50 -10.24
C ALA A 408 16.60 -17.72 -10.58
N GLN A 409 17.45 -16.85 -10.01
CA GLN A 409 18.91 -16.89 -10.19
C GLN A 409 19.61 -16.41 -8.92
N ARG A 410 20.72 -17.01 -8.52
CA ARG A 410 21.55 -16.45 -7.43
C ARG A 410 21.99 -15.05 -7.78
N LEU A 411 21.93 -14.13 -6.83
CA LEU A 411 22.35 -12.75 -7.04
C LEU A 411 23.79 -12.64 -7.55
N LYS A 412 24.70 -13.44 -7.02
CA LYS A 412 26.11 -13.48 -7.46
C LYS A 412 26.27 -13.98 -8.90
N ASP A 413 25.45 -14.95 -9.33
CA ASP A 413 25.51 -15.48 -10.68
C ASP A 413 24.91 -14.49 -11.69
N PHE A 414 23.82 -13.81 -11.34
CA PHE A 414 23.29 -12.67 -12.11
C PHE A 414 24.35 -11.59 -12.31
N MET A 415 25.07 -11.20 -11.26
CA MET A 415 26.14 -10.20 -11.33
C MET A 415 27.37 -10.66 -12.12
N ALA A 416 27.64 -11.96 -12.17
CA ALA A 416 28.70 -12.57 -12.95
C ALA A 416 28.27 -12.96 -14.37
N ARG A 417 26.98 -12.75 -14.73
CA ARG A 417 26.35 -13.16 -16.01
C ARG A 417 26.60 -14.63 -16.31
N ARG A 418 26.36 -15.47 -15.31
CA ARG A 418 26.50 -16.91 -15.43
C ARG A 418 25.17 -17.58 -15.15
N TYR A 419 24.73 -18.42 -16.05
CA TYR A 419 23.64 -19.34 -15.78
C TYR A 419 24.16 -20.50 -14.91
N ASN A 420 23.39 -20.83 -13.86
CA ASN A 420 23.61 -22.01 -13.03
C ASN A 420 22.27 -22.71 -12.83
N ASN A 421 22.22 -23.99 -13.15
CA ASN A 421 21.02 -24.80 -13.05
C ASN A 421 20.68 -25.29 -11.63
N THR A 422 21.49 -24.92 -10.62
CA THR A 422 21.22 -25.28 -9.23
C THR A 422 21.03 -24.04 -8.36
N LEU A 423 19.99 -24.09 -7.54
CA LEU A 423 19.66 -23.08 -6.54
C LEU A 423 19.78 -23.64 -5.11
N ALA A 424 20.51 -24.75 -4.93
CA ALA A 424 20.80 -25.31 -3.61
C ALA A 424 21.45 -24.23 -2.72
N ASP A 425 21.18 -24.28 -1.42
CA ASP A 425 21.69 -23.34 -0.41
C ASP A 425 21.23 -21.87 -0.56
N THR A 426 20.16 -21.61 -1.31
CA THR A 426 19.52 -20.28 -1.38
C THR A 426 18.36 -20.16 -0.39
N LEU A 427 17.94 -18.93 -0.13
CA LEU A 427 16.88 -18.59 0.85
C LEU A 427 15.50 -18.43 0.20
N ALA A 428 15.25 -19.04 -0.94
CA ALA A 428 14.01 -18.83 -1.68
C ALA A 428 12.76 -19.19 -0.85
N THR A 429 11.91 -18.20 -0.61
CA THR A 429 10.64 -18.36 0.08
C THR A 429 9.44 -18.35 -0.86
N TYR A 430 9.65 -18.08 -2.14
CA TYR A 430 8.59 -17.95 -3.12
C TYR A 430 7.71 -19.19 -3.21
N ARG A 431 6.41 -18.96 -3.16
CA ARG A 431 5.39 -19.99 -3.37
C ARG A 431 4.58 -19.64 -4.62
N PRO A 432 4.35 -20.58 -5.55
CA PRO A 432 4.42 -22.07 -5.49
C PRO A 432 5.79 -22.75 -5.59
N GLY A 433 6.89 -22.03 -5.83
CA GLY A 433 8.25 -22.57 -5.95
C GLY A 433 9.03 -21.84 -7.02
N ILE A 434 10.30 -22.24 -7.21
CA ILE A 434 11.23 -21.55 -8.12
C ILE A 434 11.81 -22.50 -9.16
N THR A 435 12.14 -21.97 -10.34
CA THR A 435 12.83 -22.66 -11.43
C THR A 435 14.13 -21.90 -11.76
N PRO A 436 15.30 -22.58 -11.84
CA PRO A 436 16.52 -21.93 -12.30
C PRO A 436 16.36 -21.34 -13.70
N ALA A 437 16.71 -20.07 -13.88
CA ALA A 437 16.63 -19.38 -15.15
C ALA A 437 17.70 -18.28 -15.25
N ASP A 438 18.06 -17.87 -16.47
CA ASP A 438 18.88 -16.68 -16.69
C ASP A 438 17.99 -15.43 -16.68
N LEU A 439 18.00 -14.67 -15.60
CA LEU A 439 17.17 -13.48 -15.45
C LEU A 439 17.64 -12.29 -16.33
N TRP A 440 18.81 -12.39 -16.98
CA TRP A 440 19.19 -11.44 -18.03
C TRP A 440 18.33 -11.59 -19.27
N GLU A 441 17.82 -12.79 -19.55
CA GLU A 441 16.89 -13.00 -20.64
C GLU A 441 15.49 -12.47 -20.31
N LEU A 442 15.08 -12.44 -19.02
CA LEU A 442 13.76 -11.99 -18.62
C LEU A 442 13.55 -10.48 -18.86
N LEU A 443 14.51 -9.68 -18.46
CA LEU A 443 14.39 -8.22 -18.55
C LEU A 443 14.95 -7.69 -19.88
N PRO A 444 14.36 -6.62 -20.47
CA PRO A 444 15.01 -5.86 -21.53
C PRO A 444 16.44 -5.44 -21.12
N HIS A 445 17.39 -5.61 -22.03
CA HIS A 445 18.82 -5.41 -21.73
C HIS A 445 19.17 -4.07 -21.06
N PRO A 446 18.58 -2.90 -21.44
CA PRO A 446 18.85 -1.64 -20.73
C PRO A 446 18.41 -1.65 -19.27
N LEU A 447 17.31 -2.36 -18.94
CA LEU A 447 16.81 -2.47 -17.56
C LEU A 447 17.73 -3.39 -16.73
N GLY A 448 18.15 -4.53 -17.28
CA GLY A 448 19.13 -5.42 -16.64
C GLY A 448 20.46 -4.70 -16.36
N LYS A 449 20.93 -3.86 -17.28
CA LYS A 449 22.13 -3.04 -17.12
C LYS A 449 22.01 -2.01 -16.01
N ALA A 450 20.89 -1.27 -15.97
CA ALA A 450 20.64 -0.30 -14.91
C ALA A 450 20.56 -1.00 -13.54
N LEU A 451 19.92 -2.15 -13.47
CA LEU A 451 19.80 -2.96 -12.25
C LEU A 451 21.19 -3.44 -11.77
N GLU A 452 22.03 -3.96 -12.68
CA GLU A 452 23.42 -4.32 -12.39
C GLU A 452 24.20 -3.14 -11.80
N GLY A 453 24.05 -1.93 -12.37
CA GLY A 453 24.67 -0.70 -11.87
C GLY A 453 24.22 -0.35 -10.44
N GLY A 454 22.92 -0.43 -10.18
CA GLY A 454 22.34 -0.20 -8.86
C GLY A 454 22.84 -1.19 -7.81
N ILE A 455 22.85 -2.48 -8.11
CA ILE A 455 23.33 -3.53 -7.22
C ILE A 455 24.81 -3.33 -6.89
N LYS A 456 25.68 -3.03 -7.89
CA LYS A 456 27.08 -2.71 -7.67
C LYS A 456 27.28 -1.49 -6.76
N TYR A 457 26.46 -0.46 -6.95
CA TYR A 457 26.51 0.74 -6.15
C TYR A 457 26.12 0.46 -4.69
N TRP A 458 25.05 -0.31 -4.47
CA TRP A 458 24.58 -0.67 -3.13
C TRP A 458 25.53 -1.60 -2.39
N ASN A 459 26.13 -2.57 -3.08
CA ASN A 459 27.12 -3.46 -2.45
C ASN A 459 28.35 -2.71 -1.90
N ARG A 460 28.72 -1.57 -2.53
CA ARG A 460 29.79 -0.71 -1.98
C ARG A 460 29.39 0.08 -0.74
N ARG A 461 28.09 0.28 -0.52
CA ARG A 461 27.56 1.04 0.62
C ARG A 461 27.07 0.16 1.76
N MET A 462 26.67 -1.02 1.45
CA MET A 462 26.19 -2.05 2.38
C MET A 462 26.95 -3.33 2.04
N ASP A 463 28.09 -3.53 2.70
CA ASP A 463 28.95 -4.68 2.43
C ASP A 463 28.22 -6.00 2.57
N GLY A 464 28.44 -6.91 1.61
CA GLY A 464 27.73 -8.19 1.55
C GLY A 464 26.31 -8.09 0.97
N PHE A 465 25.90 -7.00 0.33
CA PHE A 465 24.62 -6.96 -0.40
C PHE A 465 24.57 -8.05 -1.49
N ILE A 466 25.69 -8.33 -2.17
CA ILE A 466 25.84 -9.50 -3.05
C ILE A 466 26.19 -10.70 -2.18
N HIS A 467 25.21 -11.15 -1.38
CA HIS A 467 25.38 -12.24 -0.42
C HIS A 467 25.38 -13.60 -1.12
N ASP A 468 26.10 -14.59 -0.59
CA ASP A 468 26.17 -15.93 -1.19
C ASP A 468 24.83 -16.65 -1.24
N GLN A 469 23.98 -16.44 -0.25
CA GLN A 469 22.66 -17.03 -0.17
C GLN A 469 21.56 -16.18 -0.84
N ALA A 470 21.91 -14.96 -1.31
CA ALA A 470 20.93 -14.08 -1.92
C ALA A 470 20.45 -14.62 -3.26
N ILE A 471 19.14 -14.55 -3.47
CA ILE A 471 18.47 -15.00 -4.69
C ILE A 471 17.61 -13.91 -5.27
N LEU A 472 17.54 -13.85 -6.59
CA LEU A 472 16.62 -13.03 -7.37
C LEU A 472 15.50 -13.91 -7.90
N THR A 473 14.26 -13.41 -7.84
CA THR A 473 13.09 -14.02 -8.48
C THR A 473 12.40 -12.98 -9.38
N GLY A 474 11.80 -13.40 -10.46
CA GLY A 474 11.13 -12.50 -11.42
C GLY A 474 9.70 -12.96 -11.72
N VAL A 475 8.87 -12.04 -12.12
CA VAL A 475 9.10 -10.63 -12.38
C VAL A 475 8.27 -9.74 -11.45
N GLU A 476 8.82 -8.60 -11.04
CA GLU A 476 8.09 -7.55 -10.31
C GLU A 476 7.69 -6.44 -11.28
N THR A 477 6.40 -6.33 -11.60
CA THR A 477 5.89 -5.40 -12.63
C THR A 477 4.84 -4.44 -12.10
N ARG A 478 4.19 -4.76 -10.98
CA ARG A 478 3.00 -4.04 -10.48
C ARG A 478 3.35 -3.08 -9.34
N THR A 479 4.40 -2.28 -9.53
CA THR A 479 4.83 -1.28 -8.53
C THR A 479 3.90 -0.07 -8.45
N SER A 480 3.17 0.25 -9.52
CA SER A 480 2.21 1.35 -9.61
C SER A 480 1.34 1.17 -10.87
N ALA A 481 0.23 1.93 -10.95
CA ALA A 481 -0.58 1.98 -12.16
C ALA A 481 0.23 2.50 -13.37
N PRO A 482 0.14 1.86 -14.54
CA PRO A 482 0.87 2.27 -15.74
C PRO A 482 0.24 3.45 -16.47
N LEU A 483 -0.92 3.90 -16.01
CA LEU A 483 -1.65 5.04 -16.54
C LEU A 483 -2.34 5.82 -15.41
N ARG A 484 -2.91 6.96 -15.77
CA ARG A 484 -3.74 7.78 -14.88
C ARG A 484 -5.09 7.99 -15.52
N ILE A 485 -6.16 7.84 -14.75
CA ILE A 485 -7.51 8.27 -15.12
C ILE A 485 -7.60 9.75 -14.75
N GLU A 486 -7.60 10.63 -15.74
CA GLU A 486 -7.45 12.07 -15.50
C GLU A 486 -8.65 12.65 -14.76
N ARG A 487 -8.38 13.43 -13.70
CA ARG A 487 -9.40 14.10 -12.88
C ARG A 487 -9.04 15.55 -12.60
N GLY A 488 -10.05 16.39 -12.48
CA GLY A 488 -9.90 17.80 -12.16
C GLY A 488 -9.71 18.06 -10.66
N THR A 489 -9.70 19.33 -10.27
CA THR A 489 -9.57 19.78 -8.87
C THR A 489 -10.73 19.33 -7.97
N ALA A 490 -11.92 19.14 -8.55
CA ALA A 490 -13.08 18.58 -7.86
C ALA A 490 -13.06 17.03 -7.78
N LEU A 491 -11.96 16.41 -8.13
CA LEU A 491 -11.65 14.98 -8.07
C LEU A 491 -12.52 14.07 -8.96
N HIS A 492 -13.47 14.60 -9.74
CA HIS A 492 -14.14 13.83 -10.79
C HIS A 492 -13.34 13.84 -12.09
N SER A 493 -13.61 12.89 -12.98
CA SER A 493 -13.01 12.82 -14.31
C SER A 493 -13.19 14.14 -15.07
N VAL A 494 -12.19 14.52 -15.85
CA VAL A 494 -12.20 15.78 -16.61
C VAL A 494 -13.30 15.81 -17.68
N ASN A 495 -13.75 14.66 -18.15
CA ASN A 495 -14.77 14.53 -19.19
C ASN A 495 -16.00 13.71 -18.77
N VAL A 496 -16.09 13.25 -17.49
CA VAL A 496 -17.29 12.60 -16.94
C VAL A 496 -17.53 13.12 -15.52
N THR A 497 -18.53 13.99 -15.36
CA THR A 497 -18.67 14.87 -14.19
C THR A 497 -19.09 14.19 -12.88
N ASN A 498 -19.60 12.97 -12.92
CA ASN A 498 -20.03 12.17 -11.77
C ASN A 498 -19.27 10.83 -11.63
N LEU A 499 -18.14 10.71 -12.32
CA LEU A 499 -17.19 9.61 -12.21
C LEU A 499 -15.95 10.10 -11.45
N TYR A 500 -15.65 9.48 -10.32
CA TYR A 500 -14.56 9.85 -9.40
C TYR A 500 -13.44 8.80 -9.43
N PRO A 501 -12.37 9.01 -10.22
CA PRO A 501 -11.18 8.15 -10.15
C PRO A 501 -10.50 8.27 -8.80
N CYS A 502 -10.21 7.14 -8.14
CA CYS A 502 -9.75 7.12 -6.77
C CYS A 502 -8.63 6.10 -6.55
N GLY A 503 -7.66 6.47 -5.74
CA GLY A 503 -6.61 5.59 -5.24
C GLY A 503 -5.52 5.25 -6.25
N GLU A 504 -4.90 4.09 -6.04
CA GLU A 504 -3.73 3.66 -6.81
C GLU A 504 -4.07 3.31 -8.26
N GLY A 505 -5.20 2.65 -8.51
CA GLY A 505 -5.64 2.31 -9.86
C GLY A 505 -5.95 3.53 -10.71
N ALA A 506 -6.37 4.62 -10.10
CA ALA A 506 -6.55 5.90 -10.77
C ALA A 506 -5.22 6.67 -11.00
N GLY A 507 -4.09 6.19 -10.45
CA GLY A 507 -2.77 6.78 -10.62
C GLY A 507 -2.42 7.92 -9.65
N TYR A 508 -3.17 8.10 -8.55
CA TYR A 508 -3.01 9.21 -7.58
C TYR A 508 -2.46 8.79 -6.22
N ALA A 509 -2.35 7.51 -5.94
CA ALA A 509 -1.80 6.97 -4.71
C ALA A 509 -0.83 5.81 -5.00
N GLY A 510 -0.11 5.36 -3.99
CA GLY A 510 0.83 4.25 -4.11
C GLY A 510 1.07 3.58 -2.75
N GLY A 511 0.03 2.98 -2.17
CA GLY A 511 0.09 2.26 -0.91
C GLY A 511 -1.17 2.46 -0.07
N ILE A 512 -1.30 1.71 1.03
CA ILE A 512 -2.52 1.61 1.85
C ILE A 512 -2.99 3.00 2.35
N VAL A 513 -2.14 3.72 3.09
CA VAL A 513 -2.53 5.00 3.71
C VAL A 513 -2.80 6.08 2.67
N SER A 514 -1.97 6.19 1.63
CA SER A 514 -2.20 7.21 0.59
C SER A 514 -3.47 6.94 -0.21
N SER A 515 -3.81 5.66 -0.45
CA SER A 515 -5.07 5.28 -1.10
C SER A 515 -6.28 5.57 -0.20
N ALA A 516 -6.18 5.26 1.10
CA ALA A 516 -7.22 5.58 2.08
C ALA A 516 -7.49 7.09 2.17
N VAL A 517 -6.42 7.90 2.23
CA VAL A 517 -6.53 9.37 2.22
C VAL A 517 -7.18 9.88 0.94
N ASP A 518 -6.86 9.30 -0.21
CA ASP A 518 -7.49 9.69 -1.47
C ASP A 518 -8.98 9.30 -1.49
N GLY A 519 -9.35 8.15 -0.90
CA GLY A 519 -10.74 7.75 -0.68
C GLY A 519 -11.52 8.74 0.20
N LEU A 520 -10.92 9.19 1.31
CA LEU A 520 -11.49 10.22 2.17
C LEU A 520 -11.72 11.54 1.41
N LYS A 521 -10.75 11.98 0.61
CA LYS A 521 -10.89 13.21 -0.20
C LYS A 521 -12.04 13.11 -1.20
N VAL A 522 -12.17 11.97 -1.87
CA VAL A 522 -13.27 11.74 -2.82
C VAL A 522 -14.62 11.74 -2.09
N ALA A 523 -14.73 11.08 -0.94
CA ALA A 523 -15.94 11.10 -0.12
C ALA A 523 -16.32 12.54 0.29
N GLU A 524 -15.35 13.33 0.77
CA GLU A 524 -15.56 14.72 1.15
C GLU A 524 -16.06 15.58 -0.02
N GLN A 525 -15.55 15.36 -1.24
CA GLN A 525 -16.05 16.05 -2.44
C GLN A 525 -17.50 15.65 -2.75
N ILE A 526 -17.84 14.37 -2.61
CA ILE A 526 -19.22 13.90 -2.80
C ILE A 526 -20.14 14.51 -1.74
N ILE A 527 -19.76 14.50 -0.47
CA ILE A 527 -20.53 15.07 0.64
C ILE A 527 -20.78 16.58 0.43
N THR A 528 -19.76 17.32 0.04
CA THR A 528 -19.88 18.79 -0.15
C THR A 528 -20.64 19.19 -1.41
N ARG A 529 -20.86 18.25 -2.34
CA ARG A 529 -21.56 18.52 -3.58
C ARG A 529 -23.02 18.05 -3.56
N TYR A 530 -23.33 16.90 -2.97
CA TYR A 530 -24.61 16.25 -3.10
C TYR A 530 -25.41 16.21 -1.78
N ALA A 531 -26.73 16.21 -1.90
CA ALA A 531 -27.66 15.86 -0.83
C ALA A 531 -27.60 14.35 -0.52
N LEU A 532 -28.33 13.90 0.51
CA LEU A 532 -28.47 12.46 0.76
C LEU A 532 -29.19 11.77 -0.42
N PRO A 533 -28.87 10.50 -0.70
CA PRO A 533 -29.48 9.78 -1.80
C PRO A 533 -30.96 9.48 -1.55
N GLU A 534 -31.77 9.51 -2.63
CA GLU A 534 -33.17 9.17 -2.59
C GLU A 534 -33.43 7.66 -2.58
N GLN A 535 -32.52 6.87 -3.21
CA GLN A 535 -32.66 5.43 -3.36
C GLN A 535 -31.32 4.73 -3.22
N ILE A 536 -31.35 3.46 -2.77
CA ILE A 536 -30.19 2.56 -2.76
C ILE A 536 -30.40 1.54 -3.88
N PRO A 537 -29.56 1.53 -4.94
CA PRO A 537 -29.64 0.52 -5.98
C PRO A 537 -29.23 -0.85 -5.41
N LEU A 538 -30.11 -1.84 -5.56
CA LEU A 538 -29.85 -3.21 -5.13
C LEU A 538 -29.46 -4.07 -6.32
N ILE A 539 -28.39 -4.85 -6.17
CA ILE A 539 -27.95 -5.81 -7.18
C ILE A 539 -28.67 -7.13 -6.93
N LYS A 540 -29.45 -7.56 -7.93
CA LYS A 540 -30.15 -8.84 -7.92
C LYS A 540 -29.49 -9.76 -8.95
N ASP A 541 -28.51 -10.51 -8.53
CA ASP A 541 -27.79 -11.52 -9.31
C ASP A 541 -27.44 -12.69 -8.40
N ASP A 542 -27.80 -13.90 -8.79
CA ASP A 542 -27.55 -15.15 -8.06
C ASP A 542 -26.06 -15.55 -7.99
N LEU A 543 -25.21 -14.93 -8.83
CA LEU A 543 -23.76 -15.11 -8.79
C LEU A 543 -23.06 -14.17 -7.80
N VAL A 544 -23.79 -13.19 -7.29
CA VAL A 544 -23.23 -12.16 -6.41
C VAL A 544 -23.47 -12.51 -4.94
N THR A 545 -22.42 -12.47 -4.13
CA THR A 545 -22.53 -12.67 -2.69
C THR A 545 -22.72 -11.34 -1.98
N ARG A 546 -23.83 -11.18 -1.27
CA ARG A 546 -24.13 -9.97 -0.52
C ARG A 546 -23.43 -9.98 0.83
N GLY A 547 -22.72 -8.92 1.15
CA GLY A 547 -21.87 -8.83 2.34
C GLY A 547 -22.60 -8.97 3.67
N ARG A 548 -23.87 -8.55 3.77
CA ARG A 548 -24.70 -8.70 4.96
C ARG A 548 -25.14 -10.14 5.26
N ASP A 549 -25.03 -11.04 4.27
CA ASP A 549 -25.37 -12.45 4.42
C ASP A 549 -24.15 -13.28 4.92
N LEU A 550 -22.98 -12.64 5.02
CA LEU A 550 -21.77 -13.25 5.57
C LEU A 550 -21.83 -13.28 7.12
N PRO A 551 -21.15 -14.24 7.76
CA PRO A 551 -21.01 -14.24 9.21
C PRO A 551 -20.44 -12.91 9.73
N ARG A 552 -21.02 -12.40 10.82
CA ARG A 552 -20.45 -11.26 11.54
C ARG A 552 -19.09 -11.63 12.13
N VAL A 553 -18.18 -10.66 12.20
CA VAL A 553 -16.81 -10.88 12.69
C VAL A 553 -16.79 -11.11 14.20
#